data_bf2d295134a6a6949b41c8d165766b79
#
_entry.id   bf2d295134a6a6949b41c8d165766b79
#
_cell.length_a   1.000
_cell.length_b   1.000
_cell.length_c   1.000
_cell.angle_alpha   90.00
_cell.angle_beta   90.00
_cell.angle_gamma   90.00
#
_symmetry.space_group_name_H-M   'P 1'
#
loop_
_entity.id
_entity.type
_entity.pdbx_description
1 polymer ?
#
loop_
_entity_poly.entity_id
_entity_poly.type
_entity_poly.pdbx_seq_one_letter_code
_entity_poly.pdbx_strand_id
1 'polypeptide(L)'
;YLQIAGEYQERYPHDIVLVYVNGKLQELGKKLKKDCALHFVTTGETIGNLTYRRGVSFLLVKAVYDTIGHDKIEQMRIHFSVDKGYYCTIKGEQKLDQELLARIEERMHEMADMDLSIRKRSVHTDEAVEMFRKYGMKDKERLFRYRRVSTVNIYSINEFEDYYYGYMVPSTGYLKYFKLYLYDEGFVVQMPEAAEPEKIPPFQPQNKLFHVLKESTR
;
A
#
# COMPACT_ATOMS: atom_id res chain seq x y z
N TYR A 1 12.76 -9.48 -13.88
CA TYR A 1 13.69 -9.47 -12.74
C TYR A 1 13.23 -10.31 -11.56
N LEU A 2 11.92 -10.55 -11.41
CA LEU A 2 11.35 -11.31 -10.29
C LEU A 2 11.95 -12.72 -10.17
N GLN A 3 12.05 -13.46 -11.28
CA GLN A 3 12.65 -14.79 -11.28
C GLN A 3 14.11 -14.74 -10.82
N ILE A 4 14.90 -13.80 -11.34
CA ILE A 4 16.31 -13.64 -10.95
C ILE A 4 16.41 -13.27 -9.47
N ALA A 5 15.56 -12.38 -8.98
CA ALA A 5 15.52 -12.04 -7.55
C ALA A 5 15.26 -13.29 -6.68
N GLY A 6 14.35 -14.18 -7.11
CA GLY A 6 14.10 -15.45 -6.43
C GLY A 6 15.31 -16.37 -6.34
N GLU A 7 16.10 -16.47 -7.41
CA GLU A 7 17.33 -17.27 -7.44
C GLU A 7 18.43 -16.71 -6.49
N TYR A 8 18.39 -15.41 -6.23
CA TYR A 8 19.37 -14.73 -5.37
C TYR A 8 18.87 -14.46 -3.95
N GLN A 9 17.59 -14.70 -3.66
CA GLN A 9 16.97 -14.34 -2.37
C GLN A 9 17.71 -14.88 -1.15
N GLU A 10 18.19 -16.12 -1.19
CA GLU A 10 18.92 -16.73 -0.09
C GLU A 10 20.24 -16.02 0.28
N ARG A 11 20.76 -15.18 -0.60
CA ARG A 11 21.98 -14.37 -0.36
C ARG A 11 21.70 -13.05 0.36
N TYR A 12 20.42 -12.71 0.57
CA TYR A 12 19.99 -11.48 1.20
C TYR A 12 19.26 -11.77 2.50
N PRO A 13 19.51 -11.00 3.57
CA PRO A 13 18.89 -11.24 4.88
C PRO A 13 17.39 -10.90 4.91
N HIS A 14 16.91 -10.09 3.96
CA HIS A 14 15.55 -9.57 3.88
C HIS A 14 14.98 -9.73 2.48
N ASP A 15 13.65 -9.66 2.34
CA ASP A 15 12.97 -9.83 1.05
C ASP A 15 13.44 -8.80 0.02
N ILE A 16 13.85 -9.27 -1.16
CA ILE A 16 14.17 -8.44 -2.32
C ILE A 16 12.86 -7.91 -2.91
N VAL A 17 12.71 -6.59 -2.98
CA VAL A 17 11.46 -5.95 -3.44
C VAL A 17 11.65 -5.05 -4.67
N LEU A 18 12.87 -4.59 -4.93
CA LEU A 18 13.21 -3.73 -6.07
C LEU A 18 14.58 -4.11 -6.63
N VAL A 19 14.93 -3.53 -7.78
CA VAL A 19 16.22 -3.71 -8.42
C VAL A 19 16.71 -2.43 -9.09
N TYR A 20 17.99 -2.09 -8.91
CA TYR A 20 18.69 -1.14 -9.76
C TYR A 20 19.18 -1.85 -11.02
N VAL A 21 18.80 -1.36 -12.18
CA VAL A 21 19.21 -1.85 -13.50
C VAL A 21 20.07 -0.78 -14.16
N ASN A 22 21.37 -1.01 -14.28
CA ASN A 22 22.32 0.00 -14.74
C ASN A 22 22.15 1.36 -14.00
N GLY A 23 21.97 1.30 -12.68
CA GLY A 23 21.80 2.48 -11.82
C GLY A 23 20.40 3.10 -11.80
N LYS A 24 19.42 2.55 -12.54
CA LYS A 24 18.02 3.02 -12.51
C LYS A 24 17.14 2.07 -11.71
N LEU A 25 16.49 2.61 -10.69
CA LEU A 25 15.57 1.83 -9.84
C LEU A 25 14.33 1.36 -10.63
N GLN A 26 13.98 0.09 -10.46
CA GLN A 26 12.85 -0.54 -11.15
C GLN A 26 12.14 -1.56 -10.25
N GLU A 27 10.86 -1.79 -10.58
CA GLU A 27 10.04 -2.85 -9.99
C GLU A 27 10.47 -4.22 -10.57
N LEU A 28 10.35 -5.27 -9.75
CA LEU A 28 10.73 -6.63 -10.12
C LEU A 28 9.88 -7.22 -11.25
N GLY A 29 8.64 -6.74 -11.43
CA GLY A 29 7.74 -7.21 -12.48
C GLY A 29 8.17 -6.90 -13.92
N LYS A 30 9.17 -6.03 -14.12
CA LYS A 30 9.69 -5.71 -15.45
C LYS A 30 10.54 -6.85 -16.02
N LYS A 31 10.45 -7.03 -17.35
CA LYS A 31 11.23 -8.04 -18.08
C LYS A 31 12.64 -7.55 -18.36
N LEU A 32 13.61 -8.46 -18.23
CA LEU A 32 14.96 -8.25 -18.73
C LEU A 32 14.94 -8.25 -20.27
N LYS A 33 15.56 -7.22 -20.87
CA LYS A 33 15.57 -7.07 -22.35
C LYS A 33 16.96 -7.23 -22.96
N LYS A 34 18.01 -7.05 -22.17
CA LYS A 34 19.41 -7.11 -22.59
C LYS A 34 20.32 -7.28 -21.37
N ASP A 35 21.58 -7.64 -21.61
CA ASP A 35 22.58 -7.70 -20.57
C ASP A 35 22.69 -6.39 -19.80
N CYS A 36 22.72 -6.47 -18.48
CA CYS A 36 22.77 -5.34 -17.59
C CYS A 36 23.34 -5.70 -16.23
N ALA A 37 23.85 -4.68 -15.52
CA ALA A 37 24.21 -4.81 -14.12
C ALA A 37 22.97 -4.69 -13.23
N LEU A 38 22.80 -5.62 -12.30
CA LEU A 38 21.71 -5.65 -11.33
C LEU A 38 22.25 -5.44 -9.92
N HIS A 39 21.56 -4.60 -9.15
CA HIS A 39 21.74 -4.47 -7.72
C HIS A 39 20.38 -4.54 -7.04
N PHE A 40 20.14 -5.58 -6.25
CA PHE A 40 18.86 -5.79 -5.59
C PHE A 40 18.71 -4.92 -4.34
N VAL A 41 17.47 -4.51 -4.08
CA VAL A 41 17.07 -3.68 -2.94
C VAL A 41 16.09 -4.48 -2.10
N THR A 42 16.37 -4.55 -0.80
CA THR A 42 15.55 -5.30 0.16
C THR A 42 14.67 -4.39 1.04
N THR A 43 13.74 -5.01 1.77
CA THR A 43 12.92 -4.32 2.78
C THR A 43 13.74 -3.76 3.95
N GLY A 44 14.97 -4.20 4.15
CA GLY A 44 15.94 -3.64 5.10
C GLY A 44 16.54 -2.29 4.70
N GLU A 45 16.28 -1.83 3.48
CA GLU A 45 16.73 -0.52 2.98
C GLU A 45 15.56 0.47 2.95
N THR A 46 15.84 1.75 3.14
CA THR A 46 14.80 2.79 3.24
C THR A 46 13.83 2.77 2.07
N ILE A 47 14.31 2.71 0.83
CA ILE A 47 13.42 2.71 -0.36
C ILE A 47 12.63 1.42 -0.49
N GLY A 48 13.22 0.28 -0.11
CA GLY A 48 12.53 -1.01 -0.08
C GLY A 48 11.46 -1.06 1.01
N ASN A 49 11.74 -0.52 2.19
CA ASN A 49 10.76 -0.40 3.27
C ASN A 49 9.59 0.54 2.89
N LEU A 50 9.86 1.68 2.26
CA LEU A 50 8.82 2.58 1.74
C LEU A 50 7.94 1.89 0.68
N THR A 51 8.54 1.04 -0.16
CA THR A 51 7.82 0.25 -1.15
C THR A 51 6.93 -0.80 -0.48
N TYR A 52 7.43 -1.49 0.53
CA TYR A 52 6.67 -2.41 1.38
C TYR A 52 5.47 -1.71 2.04
N ARG A 53 5.68 -0.57 2.70
CA ARG A 53 4.64 0.20 3.38
C ARG A 53 3.54 0.68 2.41
N ARG A 54 3.92 1.04 1.18
CA ARG A 54 2.97 1.37 0.11
C ARG A 54 2.13 0.16 -0.29
N GLY A 55 2.75 -1.01 -0.38
CA GLY A 55 2.06 -2.27 -0.63
C GLY A 55 1.04 -2.61 0.46
N VAL A 56 1.42 -2.49 1.73
CA VAL A 56 0.50 -2.69 2.87
C VAL A 56 -0.67 -1.70 2.81
N SER A 57 -0.41 -0.43 2.46
CA SER A 57 -1.47 0.57 2.28
C SER A 57 -2.47 0.16 1.18
N PHE A 58 -1.98 -0.36 0.07
CA PHE A 58 -2.84 -0.85 -1.02
C PHE A 58 -3.66 -2.08 -0.60
N LEU A 59 -3.02 -3.05 0.05
CA LEU A 59 -3.67 -4.23 0.60
C LEU A 59 -4.77 -3.85 1.60
N LEU A 60 -4.50 -2.89 2.49
CA LEU A 60 -5.46 -2.38 3.46
C LEU A 60 -6.70 -1.78 2.79
N VAL A 61 -6.50 -0.88 1.82
CA VAL A 61 -7.64 -0.24 1.12
C VAL A 61 -8.50 -1.30 0.45
N LYS A 62 -7.90 -2.25 -0.26
CA LYS A 62 -8.65 -3.37 -0.85
C LYS A 62 -9.39 -4.19 0.21
N ALA A 63 -8.75 -4.54 1.33
CA ALA A 63 -9.39 -5.31 2.41
C ALA A 63 -10.59 -4.58 3.01
N VAL A 64 -10.51 -3.27 3.16
CA VAL A 64 -11.63 -2.44 3.64
C VAL A 64 -12.81 -2.53 2.68
N TYR A 65 -12.58 -2.38 1.38
CA TYR A 65 -13.63 -2.49 0.36
C TYR A 65 -14.19 -3.91 0.24
N ASP A 66 -13.35 -4.94 0.33
CA ASP A 66 -13.79 -6.34 0.30
C ASP A 66 -14.66 -6.70 1.52
N THR A 67 -14.33 -6.16 2.70
CA THR A 67 -14.99 -6.50 3.96
C THR A 67 -16.31 -5.74 4.17
N ILE A 68 -16.37 -4.48 3.78
CA ILE A 68 -17.52 -3.59 4.02
C ILE A 68 -18.46 -3.55 2.80
N GLY A 69 -17.90 -3.56 1.59
CA GLY A 69 -18.60 -3.34 0.33
C GLY A 69 -18.45 -1.91 -0.19
N HIS A 70 -18.31 -1.78 -1.51
CA HIS A 70 -18.05 -0.50 -2.18
C HIS A 70 -19.18 0.53 -2.00
N ASP A 71 -20.42 0.05 -2.02
CA ASP A 71 -21.65 0.84 -1.89
C ASP A 71 -21.87 1.42 -0.49
N LYS A 72 -21.25 0.82 0.53
CA LYS A 72 -21.38 1.22 1.94
C LYS A 72 -20.27 2.13 2.44
N ILE A 73 -19.24 2.38 1.62
CA ILE A 73 -18.13 3.24 1.96
C ILE A 73 -18.28 4.57 1.23
N GLU A 74 -18.45 5.66 1.99
CA GLU A 74 -18.40 7.01 1.43
C GLU A 74 -16.97 7.46 1.16
N GLN A 75 -16.05 7.12 2.08
CA GLN A 75 -14.66 7.53 2.01
C GLN A 75 -13.76 6.65 2.87
N MET A 76 -12.63 6.22 2.30
CA MET A 76 -11.49 5.63 3.00
C MET A 76 -10.29 6.54 2.82
N ARG A 77 -9.67 6.96 3.93
CA ARG A 77 -8.46 7.82 3.91
C ARG A 77 -7.33 7.24 4.73
N ILE A 78 -6.14 7.31 4.16
CA ILE A 78 -4.87 7.20 4.87
C ILE A 78 -4.35 8.62 5.04
N HIS A 79 -4.19 9.08 6.29
CA HIS A 79 -3.87 10.47 6.59
C HIS A 79 -2.36 10.69 6.75
N PHE A 80 -1.88 10.63 7.96
CA PHE A 80 -0.51 10.95 8.35
C PHE A 80 0.09 9.83 9.20
N SER A 81 1.39 9.90 9.40
CA SER A 81 2.10 8.94 10.25
C SER A 81 1.79 9.17 11.73
N VAL A 82 1.48 8.09 12.43
CA VAL A 82 1.38 8.03 13.89
C VAL A 82 2.22 6.87 14.36
N ASP A 83 3.17 7.15 15.26
CA ASP A 83 4.18 6.18 15.69
C ASP A 83 4.90 5.56 14.48
N LYS A 84 4.85 4.25 14.33
CA LYS A 84 5.46 3.50 13.21
C LYS A 84 4.44 3.10 12.13
N GLY A 85 3.26 3.68 12.16
CA GLY A 85 2.16 3.38 11.25
C GLY A 85 1.56 4.59 10.58
N TYR A 86 0.39 4.38 9.97
CA TYR A 86 -0.44 5.43 9.38
C TYR A 86 -1.80 5.45 10.04
N TYR A 87 -2.27 6.67 10.37
CA TYR A 87 -3.64 6.88 10.82
C TYR A 87 -4.60 6.84 9.64
N CYS A 88 -5.68 6.08 9.79
CA CYS A 88 -6.67 5.82 8.77
C CYS A 88 -8.08 6.07 9.29
N THR A 89 -8.98 6.52 8.42
CA THR A 89 -10.40 6.67 8.72
C THR A 89 -11.26 6.05 7.63
N ILE A 90 -12.40 5.49 8.05
CA ILE A 90 -13.45 4.98 7.16
C ILE A 90 -14.72 5.76 7.50
N LYS A 91 -15.34 6.37 6.49
CA LYS A 91 -16.68 6.97 6.59
C LYS A 91 -17.64 6.17 5.73
N GLY A 92 -18.82 5.90 6.26
CA GLY A 92 -19.85 5.13 5.58
C GLY A 92 -20.95 4.70 6.53
N GLU A 93 -21.76 3.75 6.10
CA GLU A 93 -22.92 3.28 6.87
C GLU A 93 -22.52 2.49 8.12
N GLN A 94 -21.43 1.75 8.05
CA GLN A 94 -20.98 0.87 9.14
C GLN A 94 -20.03 1.61 10.07
N LYS A 95 -20.32 1.58 11.37
CA LYS A 95 -19.44 2.12 12.40
C LYS A 95 -18.21 1.23 12.58
N LEU A 96 -17.05 1.84 12.62
CA LEU A 96 -15.80 1.16 12.92
C LEU A 96 -15.75 0.74 14.40
N ASP A 97 -15.58 -0.53 14.65
CA ASP A 97 -15.34 -1.13 15.96
C ASP A 97 -14.25 -2.20 15.90
N GLN A 98 -13.95 -2.84 17.02
CA GLN A 98 -12.91 -3.85 17.10
C GLN A 98 -13.21 -5.10 16.27
N GLU A 99 -14.47 -5.49 16.15
CA GLU A 99 -14.88 -6.66 15.38
C GLU A 99 -14.70 -6.42 13.88
N LEU A 100 -15.15 -5.27 13.38
CA LEU A 100 -14.95 -4.89 11.99
C LEU A 100 -13.47 -4.76 11.66
N LEU A 101 -12.68 -4.12 12.56
CA LEU A 101 -11.23 -3.98 12.37
C LEU A 101 -10.53 -5.33 12.32
N ALA A 102 -10.91 -6.29 13.17
CA ALA A 102 -10.37 -7.64 13.15
C ALA A 102 -10.68 -8.38 11.83
N ARG A 103 -11.89 -8.23 11.30
CA ARG A 103 -12.28 -8.80 9.99
C ARG A 103 -11.49 -8.20 8.83
N ILE A 104 -11.22 -6.89 8.88
CA ILE A 104 -10.37 -6.23 7.86
C ILE A 104 -8.93 -6.78 7.94
N GLU A 105 -8.38 -6.91 9.14
CA GLU A 105 -7.03 -7.46 9.36
C GLU A 105 -6.95 -8.92 8.89
N GLU A 106 -7.94 -9.75 9.20
CA GLU A 106 -8.03 -11.14 8.73
C GLU A 106 -8.06 -11.19 7.19
N ARG A 107 -8.86 -10.34 6.54
CA ARG A 107 -8.90 -10.26 5.08
C ARG A 107 -7.55 -9.86 4.47
N MET A 108 -6.81 -8.96 5.12
CA MET A 108 -5.45 -8.62 4.68
C MET A 108 -4.52 -9.84 4.75
N HIS A 109 -4.56 -10.61 5.84
CA HIS A 109 -3.76 -11.84 5.98
C HIS A 109 -4.13 -12.89 4.94
N GLU A 110 -5.43 -13.14 4.71
CA GLU A 110 -5.89 -14.06 3.66
C GLU A 110 -5.30 -13.69 2.29
N MET A 111 -5.35 -12.40 1.91
CA MET A 111 -4.81 -11.96 0.61
C MET A 111 -3.27 -12.05 0.56
N ALA A 112 -2.58 -11.84 1.67
CA ALA A 112 -1.14 -12.05 1.74
C ALA A 112 -0.77 -13.53 1.54
N ASP A 113 -1.51 -14.43 2.18
CA ASP A 113 -1.31 -15.88 2.06
C ASP A 113 -1.63 -16.40 0.65
N MET A 114 -2.59 -15.78 -0.05
CA MET A 114 -2.91 -16.11 -1.44
C MET A 114 -1.84 -15.70 -2.44
N ASP A 115 -0.88 -14.86 -2.06
CA ASP A 115 0.19 -14.33 -2.94
C ASP A 115 -0.33 -13.78 -4.28
N LEU A 116 -1.33 -12.91 -4.23
CA LEU A 116 -1.97 -12.32 -5.40
C LEU A 116 -1.04 -11.37 -6.12
N SER A 117 -0.93 -11.49 -7.44
CA SER A 117 -0.12 -10.59 -8.25
C SER A 117 -0.60 -9.14 -8.17
N ILE A 118 0.34 -8.21 -7.96
CA ILE A 118 0.10 -6.77 -8.08
C ILE A 118 0.55 -6.32 -9.45
N ARG A 119 -0.42 -5.95 -10.30
CA ARG A 119 -0.16 -5.56 -11.69
C ARG A 119 -0.17 -4.05 -11.83
N LYS A 120 0.61 -3.53 -12.77
CA LYS A 120 0.72 -2.12 -13.09
C LYS A 120 0.33 -1.90 -14.54
N ARG A 121 -0.50 -0.90 -14.79
CA ARG A 121 -0.76 -0.36 -16.13
C ARG A 121 -0.66 1.16 -16.14
N SER A 122 -0.19 1.72 -17.24
CA SER A 122 -0.20 3.16 -17.47
C SER A 122 -1.44 3.52 -18.26
N VAL A 123 -2.20 4.49 -17.79
CA VAL A 123 -3.45 4.94 -18.42
C VAL A 123 -3.44 6.45 -18.63
N HIS A 124 -4.26 6.96 -19.55
CA HIS A 124 -4.52 8.38 -19.64
C HIS A 124 -5.26 8.87 -18.37
N THR A 125 -4.98 10.10 -17.98
CA THR A 125 -5.58 10.70 -16.78
C THR A 125 -7.11 10.70 -16.85
N ASP A 126 -7.69 10.91 -18.03
CA ASP A 126 -9.14 10.86 -18.23
C ASP A 126 -9.72 9.46 -17.98
N GLU A 127 -9.03 8.41 -18.41
CA GLU A 127 -9.41 7.02 -18.10
C GLU A 127 -9.36 6.74 -16.59
N ALA A 128 -8.35 7.26 -15.90
CA ALA A 128 -8.27 7.15 -14.45
C ALA A 128 -9.43 7.86 -13.74
N VAL A 129 -9.83 9.04 -14.21
CA VAL A 129 -11.00 9.77 -13.69
C VAL A 129 -12.29 8.95 -13.84
N GLU A 130 -12.53 8.35 -15.02
CA GLU A 130 -13.69 7.49 -15.26
C GLU A 130 -13.67 6.24 -14.35
N MET A 131 -12.50 5.63 -14.18
CA MET A 131 -12.32 4.48 -13.29
C MET A 131 -12.68 4.85 -11.85
N PHE A 132 -12.15 5.95 -11.30
CA PHE A 132 -12.45 6.39 -9.93
C PHE A 132 -13.92 6.75 -9.75
N ARG A 133 -14.56 7.33 -10.78
CA ARG A 133 -16.01 7.58 -10.79
C ARG A 133 -16.81 6.27 -10.70
N LYS A 134 -16.45 5.27 -11.51
CA LYS A 134 -17.08 3.95 -11.51
C LYS A 134 -16.98 3.26 -10.14
N TYR A 135 -15.84 3.39 -9.46
CA TYR A 135 -15.64 2.82 -8.13
C TYR A 135 -16.15 3.71 -6.98
N GLY A 136 -16.78 4.85 -7.28
CA GLY A 136 -17.30 5.76 -6.25
C GLY A 136 -16.23 6.50 -5.44
N MET A 137 -14.99 6.51 -5.90
CA MET A 137 -13.85 7.17 -5.23
C MET A 137 -13.82 8.68 -5.56
N LYS A 138 -14.81 9.42 -5.06
CA LYS A 138 -15.04 10.85 -5.39
C LYS A 138 -13.85 11.76 -5.13
N ASP A 139 -13.08 11.50 -4.08
CA ASP A 139 -11.89 12.30 -3.74
C ASP A 139 -10.80 12.15 -4.80
N LYS A 140 -10.57 10.92 -5.28
CA LYS A 140 -9.60 10.63 -6.32
C LYS A 140 -10.06 11.16 -7.67
N GLU A 141 -11.34 10.99 -8.02
CA GLU A 141 -11.93 11.60 -9.21
C GLU A 141 -11.68 13.11 -9.24
N ARG A 142 -11.96 13.81 -8.13
CA ARG A 142 -11.72 15.27 -8.03
C ARG A 142 -10.24 15.62 -8.15
N LEU A 143 -9.34 14.88 -7.46
CA LEU A 143 -7.91 15.12 -7.52
C LEU A 143 -7.37 15.04 -8.94
N PHE A 144 -7.80 14.04 -9.71
CA PHE A 144 -7.31 13.79 -11.05
C PHE A 144 -7.87 14.73 -12.11
N ARG A 145 -9.07 15.30 -11.93
CA ARG A 145 -9.62 16.33 -12.84
C ARG A 145 -8.72 17.57 -12.97
N TYR A 146 -7.96 17.91 -11.93
CA TYR A 146 -7.09 19.09 -11.92
C TYR A 146 -5.62 18.76 -12.18
N ARG A 147 -5.29 17.50 -12.37
CA ARG A 147 -3.91 17.06 -12.57
C ARG A 147 -3.47 17.24 -14.01
N ARG A 148 -2.40 18.02 -14.22
CA ARG A 148 -1.83 18.33 -15.56
C ARG A 148 -0.86 17.27 -16.10
N VAL A 149 -1.04 15.99 -15.76
CA VAL A 149 -0.23 14.89 -16.31
C VAL A 149 -1.08 14.08 -17.27
N SER A 150 -0.50 13.72 -18.42
CA SER A 150 -1.23 12.99 -19.47
C SER A 150 -1.47 11.52 -19.13
N THR A 151 -0.57 10.92 -18.33
CA THR A 151 -0.64 9.49 -17.96
C THR A 151 -0.33 9.28 -16.49
N VAL A 152 -0.96 8.26 -15.91
CA VAL A 152 -0.77 7.84 -14.52
C VAL A 152 -0.63 6.32 -14.43
N ASN A 153 0.04 5.85 -13.38
CA ASN A 153 0.18 4.43 -13.12
C ASN A 153 -0.94 3.96 -12.19
N ILE A 154 -1.71 3.00 -12.64
CA ILE A 154 -2.73 2.30 -11.87
C ILE A 154 -2.19 0.92 -11.50
N TYR A 155 -2.38 0.54 -10.23
CA TYR A 155 -2.06 -0.79 -9.73
C TYR A 155 -3.34 -1.57 -9.48
N SER A 156 -3.30 -2.88 -9.69
CA SER A 156 -4.44 -3.77 -9.45
C SER A 156 -4.06 -5.01 -8.66
N ILE A 157 -4.96 -5.41 -7.77
CA ILE A 157 -5.00 -6.73 -7.12
C ILE A 157 -6.32 -7.35 -7.54
N ASN A 158 -6.28 -8.37 -8.40
CA ASN A 158 -7.45 -8.88 -9.11
C ASN A 158 -8.17 -7.74 -9.84
N GLU A 159 -9.46 -7.54 -9.61
CA GLU A 159 -10.28 -6.49 -10.23
C GLU A 159 -10.24 -5.15 -9.48
N PHE A 160 -9.64 -5.11 -8.29
CA PHE A 160 -9.51 -3.88 -7.53
C PHE A 160 -8.36 -3.03 -8.03
N GLU A 161 -8.65 -1.82 -8.46
CA GLU A 161 -7.69 -0.88 -9.03
C GLU A 161 -7.58 0.39 -8.19
N ASP A 162 -6.34 0.87 -8.00
CA ASP A 162 -6.08 2.13 -7.33
C ASP A 162 -4.81 2.80 -7.86
N TYR A 163 -4.65 4.08 -7.54
CA TYR A 163 -3.49 4.89 -7.89
C TYR A 163 -2.50 4.97 -6.74
N TYR A 164 -1.23 4.71 -7.06
CA TYR A 164 -0.12 4.95 -6.14
C TYR A 164 1.03 5.63 -6.88
N TYR A 165 1.63 6.62 -6.22
CA TYR A 165 2.86 7.25 -6.68
C TYR A 165 4.06 6.51 -6.08
N GLY A 166 4.98 6.08 -6.94
CA GLY A 166 6.19 5.35 -6.56
C GLY A 166 6.16 3.87 -6.93
N TYR A 167 7.08 3.11 -6.35
CA TYR A 167 7.28 1.70 -6.65
C TYR A 167 6.36 0.82 -5.78
N MET A 168 6.03 -0.36 -6.30
CA MET A 168 5.17 -1.34 -5.65
C MET A 168 5.86 -2.72 -5.63
N VAL A 169 5.56 -3.53 -4.60
CA VAL A 169 5.96 -4.94 -4.51
C VAL A 169 5.26 -5.78 -5.59
N PRO A 170 5.83 -6.92 -6.00
CA PRO A 170 5.28 -7.73 -7.10
C PRO A 170 3.96 -8.43 -6.78
N SER A 171 3.74 -8.77 -5.51
CA SER A 171 2.58 -9.54 -5.07
C SER A 171 2.26 -9.31 -3.59
N THR A 172 1.07 -9.73 -3.17
CA THR A 172 0.63 -9.61 -1.78
C THR A 172 1.38 -10.52 -0.82
N GLY A 173 2.03 -11.57 -1.31
CA GLY A 173 2.84 -12.49 -0.51
C GLY A 173 4.04 -11.84 0.19
N TYR A 174 4.49 -10.67 -0.27
CA TYR A 174 5.51 -9.86 0.40
C TYR A 174 4.98 -9.11 1.64
N LEU A 175 3.64 -8.98 1.77
CA LEU A 175 2.98 -8.08 2.72
C LEU A 175 2.46 -8.85 3.95
N LYS A 176 3.37 -9.45 4.73
CA LYS A 176 3.03 -10.36 5.84
C LYS A 176 2.95 -9.67 7.21
N TYR A 177 3.61 -8.51 7.37
CA TYR A 177 3.84 -7.89 8.67
C TYR A 177 3.09 -6.58 8.77
N PHE A 178 1.97 -6.58 9.47
CA PHE A 178 1.14 -5.42 9.81
C PHE A 178 0.26 -5.75 11.01
N LYS A 179 -0.23 -4.72 11.69
CA LYS A 179 -1.22 -4.84 12.76
C LYS A 179 -2.12 -3.62 12.76
N LEU A 180 -3.43 -3.82 12.97
CA LEU A 180 -4.40 -2.76 13.05
C LEU A 180 -4.77 -2.48 14.51
N TYR A 181 -4.83 -1.19 14.88
CA TYR A 181 -5.20 -0.75 16.23
C TYR A 181 -6.26 0.34 16.14
N LEU A 182 -7.39 0.18 16.85
CA LEU A 182 -8.33 1.28 17.00
C LEU A 182 -7.64 2.48 17.65
N TYR A 183 -7.86 3.65 17.08
CA TYR A 183 -7.28 4.89 17.58
C TYR A 183 -8.15 6.07 17.22
N ASP A 184 -8.61 6.84 18.24
CA ASP A 184 -9.53 7.95 18.08
C ASP A 184 -10.80 7.51 17.29
N GLU A 185 -11.20 8.26 16.26
CA GLU A 185 -12.36 7.94 15.40
C GLU A 185 -12.03 6.96 14.25
N GLY A 186 -10.78 6.51 14.17
CA GLY A 186 -10.28 5.64 13.12
C GLY A 186 -9.41 4.51 13.67
N PHE A 187 -8.33 4.23 12.95
CA PHE A 187 -7.37 3.20 13.35
C PHE A 187 -5.97 3.52 12.81
N VAL A 188 -4.98 2.84 13.36
CA VAL A 188 -3.59 2.90 12.88
C VAL A 188 -3.24 1.55 12.27
N VAL A 189 -2.65 1.55 11.09
CA VAL A 189 -1.96 0.40 10.50
C VAL A 189 -0.48 0.50 10.87
N GLN A 190 -0.05 -0.35 11.82
CA GLN A 190 1.32 -0.44 12.28
C GLN A 190 2.12 -1.36 11.39
N MET A 191 3.36 -0.98 11.05
CA MET A 191 4.20 -1.68 10.09
C MET A 191 5.66 -1.70 10.55
N PRO A 192 6.46 -2.69 10.08
CA PRO A 192 7.89 -2.74 10.35
C PRO A 192 8.65 -1.52 9.84
N GLU A 193 9.78 -1.25 10.50
CA GLU A 193 10.80 -0.31 10.04
C GLU A 193 11.91 -1.03 9.26
N ALA A 194 12.72 -0.30 8.50
CA ALA A 194 13.80 -0.88 7.71
C ALA A 194 14.86 -1.61 8.56
N ALA A 195 15.07 -1.18 9.80
CA ALA A 195 16.03 -1.81 10.70
C ALA A 195 15.60 -3.24 11.15
N GLU A 196 14.29 -3.51 11.22
CA GLU A 196 13.71 -4.80 11.61
C GLU A 196 12.49 -5.11 10.72
N PRO A 197 12.70 -5.37 9.40
CA PRO A 197 11.60 -5.40 8.41
C PRO A 197 10.64 -6.58 8.55
N GLU A 198 10.95 -7.58 9.35
CA GLU A 198 10.09 -8.75 9.65
C GLU A 198 9.45 -8.66 11.05
N LYS A 199 9.60 -7.51 11.75
CA LYS A 199 9.06 -7.33 13.10
C LYS A 199 8.12 -6.14 13.18
N ILE A 200 6.90 -6.37 13.65
CA ILE A 200 5.93 -5.32 13.90
C ILE A 200 6.26 -4.70 15.27
N PRO A 201 6.64 -3.40 15.32
CA PRO A 201 6.90 -2.75 16.60
C PRO A 201 5.58 -2.57 17.39
N PRO A 202 5.60 -2.60 18.72
CA PRO A 202 4.42 -2.33 19.52
C PRO A 202 3.91 -0.91 19.28
N PHE A 203 2.59 -0.74 19.21
CA PHE A 203 2.00 0.57 19.01
C PHE A 203 2.08 1.43 20.27
N GLN A 204 2.63 2.65 20.13
CA GLN A 204 2.73 3.64 21.19
C GLN A 204 1.94 4.89 20.84
N PRO A 205 0.77 5.13 21.45
CA PRO A 205 -0.05 6.31 21.19
C PRO A 205 0.70 7.62 21.42
N GLN A 206 0.67 8.55 20.45
CA GLN A 206 1.31 9.85 20.51
C GLN A 206 0.26 10.97 20.56
N ASN A 207 -0.51 11.03 21.65
CA ASN A 207 -1.71 11.87 21.75
C ASN A 207 -1.47 13.35 21.43
N LYS A 208 -0.37 13.95 21.93
CA LYS A 208 -0.08 15.38 21.69
C LYS A 208 0.18 15.67 20.22
N LEU A 209 1.04 14.89 19.58
CA LEU A 209 1.37 15.02 18.15
C LEU A 209 0.13 14.76 17.29
N PHE A 210 -0.66 13.73 17.65
CA PHE A 210 -1.88 13.36 16.95
C PHE A 210 -2.89 14.51 16.87
N HIS A 211 -3.17 15.18 17.98
CA HIS A 211 -4.10 16.31 17.99
C HIS A 211 -3.65 17.46 17.10
N VAL A 212 -2.38 17.82 17.12
CA VAL A 212 -1.81 18.85 16.26
C VAL A 212 -1.96 18.49 14.78
N LEU A 213 -1.63 17.24 14.40
CA LEU A 213 -1.75 16.78 13.02
C LEU A 213 -3.22 16.68 12.56
N LYS A 214 -4.13 16.25 13.45
CA LYS A 214 -5.57 16.17 13.16
C LYS A 214 -6.16 17.56 12.89
N GLU A 215 -5.74 18.57 13.63
CA GLU A 215 -6.18 19.97 13.41
C GLU A 215 -5.66 20.54 12.09
N SER A 216 -4.41 20.23 11.71
CA SER A 216 -3.80 20.73 10.48
C SER A 216 -4.37 20.10 9.19
N THR A 217 -5.11 19.00 9.30
CA THR A 217 -5.68 18.26 8.16
C THR A 217 -7.20 18.48 7.99
N ARG A 218 -7.82 19.29 8.84
CA ARG A 218 -9.20 19.75 8.70
C ARG A 218 -9.30 20.94 7.75
#